data_34c5e5a33530494cfba93b9b6cf47283
#
_entry.id   34c5e5a33530494cfba93b9b6cf47283
#
_cell.length_a   1.000
_cell.length_b   1.000
_cell.length_c   1.000
_cell.angle_alpha   90.00
_cell.angle_beta   90.00
_cell.angle_gamma   90.00
#
_symmetry.space_group_name_H-M   'P 1'
#
loop_
_entity.id
_entity.type
_entity.pdbx_description
1 polymer ?
#
loop_
_entity_poly.entity_id
_entity_poly.type
_entity_poly.pdbx_seq_one_letter_code
_entity_poly.pdbx_strand_id
1 'polypeptide(L)' 'MSTVPYRKAKKKLNHLLHQVCENDETIFISKEGRKNAVIISEREYNSLLETIYLTSSPKNAERLFESLKQLE' A
#
# COMPACT_ATOMS: atom_id res chain seq x y z
N MET A 1 -11.71 5.41 1.20
CA MET A 1 -10.98 4.75 0.11
C MET A 1 -11.31 5.40 -1.21
N SER A 2 -10.28 5.72 -1.96
CA SER A 2 -10.46 6.39 -3.25
C SER A 2 -9.75 5.61 -4.34
N THR A 3 -10.32 5.62 -5.52
CA THR A 3 -9.68 5.01 -6.69
C THR A 3 -9.32 6.12 -7.66
N VAL A 4 -8.05 6.17 -8.04
CA VAL A 4 -7.52 7.22 -8.91
C VAL A 4 -6.85 6.56 -10.12
N PRO A 5 -7.13 7.02 -11.34
CA PRO A 5 -6.44 6.50 -12.51
C PRO A 5 -4.96 6.89 -12.48
N TYR A 6 -4.12 6.02 -13.03
CA TYR A 6 -2.66 6.21 -13.01
C TYR A 6 -2.23 7.58 -13.52
N ARG A 7 -2.87 8.05 -14.58
CA ARG A 7 -2.54 9.37 -15.16
C ARG A 7 -2.72 10.51 -14.17
N LYS A 8 -3.82 10.47 -13.41
CA LYS A 8 -4.09 11.47 -12.39
C LYS A 8 -3.15 11.31 -11.20
N ALA A 9 -2.92 10.08 -10.79
CA ALA A 9 -2.02 9.81 -9.68
C ALA A 9 -0.61 10.33 -9.97
N LYS A 10 -0.13 10.12 -11.17
CA LYS A 10 1.18 10.59 -11.61
C LYS A 10 1.30 12.11 -11.53
N LYS A 11 0.26 12.83 -11.92
CA LYS A 11 0.25 14.30 -11.90
C LYS A 11 0.12 14.87 -10.51
N LYS A 12 -0.65 14.21 -9.64
CA LYS A 12 -0.96 14.70 -8.30
C LYS A 12 -0.32 13.87 -7.20
N LEU A 13 0.80 13.23 -7.50
CA LEU A 13 1.44 12.31 -6.55
C LEU A 13 1.76 12.98 -5.22
N ASN A 14 2.33 14.18 -5.23
CA ASN A 14 2.64 14.89 -3.99
C ASN A 14 1.39 15.15 -3.15
N HIS A 15 0.31 15.54 -3.80
CA HIS A 15 -0.95 15.80 -3.13
C HIS A 15 -1.53 14.50 -2.55
N LEU A 16 -1.48 13.41 -3.31
CA LEU A 16 -1.96 12.11 -2.87
C LEU A 16 -1.16 11.58 -1.70
N LEU A 17 0.16 11.73 -1.74
CA LEU A 17 1.03 11.30 -0.64
C LEU A 17 0.71 12.09 0.63
N HIS A 18 0.52 13.39 0.50
CA HIS A 18 0.15 14.23 1.64
C HIS A 18 -1.18 13.78 2.25
N GLN A 19 -2.16 13.55 1.40
CA GLN A 19 -3.49 13.12 1.82
C GLN A 19 -3.44 11.76 2.54
N VAL A 20 -2.68 10.82 1.99
CA VAL A 20 -2.51 9.50 2.59
C VAL A 20 -1.84 9.59 3.96
N CYS A 21 -0.76 10.37 4.07
CA CYS A 21 -0.01 10.49 5.31
C CYS A 21 -0.76 11.29 6.39
N GLU A 22 -1.48 12.33 5.99
CA GLU A 22 -2.19 13.18 6.95
C GLU A 22 -3.49 12.57 7.44
N ASN A 23 -4.24 11.93 6.54
CA ASN A 23 -5.57 11.40 6.84
C ASN A 23 -5.60 9.89 7.00
N ASP A 24 -4.48 9.21 6.88
CA ASP A 24 -4.40 7.74 6.88
C ASP A 24 -5.37 7.13 5.87
N GLU A 25 -5.49 7.77 4.72
CA GLU A 25 -6.35 7.28 3.64
C GLU A 25 -5.64 6.22 2.82
N THR A 26 -6.43 5.29 2.28
CA THR A 26 -5.92 4.31 1.33
C THR A 26 -6.37 4.74 -0.06
N ILE A 27 -5.41 4.88 -0.98
CA ILE A 27 -5.71 5.28 -2.35
C ILE A 27 -5.33 4.15 -3.30
N PHE A 28 -6.31 3.71 -4.08
CA PHE A 28 -6.10 2.67 -5.09
C PHE A 28 -5.77 3.34 -6.42
N ILE A 29 -4.69 2.88 -7.04
CA ILE A 29 -4.29 3.39 -8.35
C ILE A 29 -4.63 2.35 -9.41
N SER A 30 -5.47 2.76 -10.34
CA SER A 30 -5.91 1.90 -11.43
C SER A 30 -5.05 2.17 -12.66
N LYS A 31 -4.43 1.12 -13.19
CA LYS A 31 -3.61 1.21 -14.40
C LYS A 31 -4.22 0.32 -15.48
N GLU A 32 -4.52 0.92 -16.61
CA GLU A 32 -5.18 0.24 -17.73
C GLU A 32 -4.43 -1.00 -18.19
N GLY A 33 -5.14 -2.13 -18.23
CA GLY A 33 -4.60 -3.39 -18.70
C GLY A 33 -3.42 -3.91 -17.91
N ARG A 34 -3.17 -3.37 -16.71
CA ARG A 34 -2.04 -3.73 -15.86
C ARG A 34 -2.48 -3.99 -14.44
N LYS A 35 -1.51 -4.39 -13.63
CA LYS A 35 -1.75 -4.60 -12.20
C LYS A 35 -2.00 -3.27 -11.51
N ASN A 36 -3.00 -3.24 -10.65
CA ASN A 36 -3.31 -2.06 -9.88
C ASN A 36 -2.33 -1.93 -8.71
N ALA A 37 -2.21 -0.70 -8.21
CA ALA A 37 -1.35 -0.40 -7.08
C ALA A 37 -2.15 0.26 -5.98
N VAL A 38 -1.57 0.34 -4.78
CA VAL A 38 -2.20 0.96 -3.63
C VAL A 38 -1.19 1.85 -2.93
N ILE A 39 -1.63 3.03 -2.53
CA ILE A 39 -0.82 3.94 -1.72
C ILE A 39 -1.42 3.96 -0.32
N ILE A 40 -0.60 3.63 0.68
CA ILE A 40 -0.98 3.71 2.09
C ILE A 40 0.14 4.36 2.88
N SER A 41 -0.17 4.89 4.06
CA SER A 41 0.85 5.45 4.93
C SER A 41 1.73 4.34 5.50
N GLU A 42 2.95 4.69 5.89
CA GLU A 42 3.86 3.74 6.51
C GLU A 42 3.26 3.19 7.81
N ARG A 43 2.57 4.03 8.56
CA ARG A 43 1.91 3.61 9.79
C ARG A 43 0.84 2.56 9.51
N GLU A 44 0.03 2.76 8.47
CA GLU A 44 -1.00 1.82 8.06
C GLU A 44 -0.39 0.52 7.58
N TYR A 45 0.69 0.61 6.83
CA TYR A 45 1.45 -0.54 6.34
C TYR A 45 1.97 -1.38 7.50
N ASN A 46 2.58 -0.74 8.49
CA ASN A 46 3.10 -1.43 9.66
C ASN A 46 1.98 -2.09 10.47
N SER A 47 0.84 -1.43 10.57
CA SER A 47 -0.33 -1.97 11.27
C SER A 47 -0.84 -3.23 10.56
N LEU A 48 -0.88 -3.23 9.24
CA LEU A 48 -1.29 -4.39 8.46
C LEU A 48 -0.32 -5.56 8.66
N LEU A 49 0.97 -5.29 8.63
CA LEU A 49 1.99 -6.31 8.84
C LEU A 49 1.87 -6.93 10.23
N GLU A 50 1.66 -6.09 11.24
CA GLU A 50 1.50 -6.55 12.62
C GLU A 50 0.27 -7.45 12.75
N THR A 51 -0.83 -7.06 12.14
CA THR A 51 -2.05 -7.86 12.14
C THR A 51 -1.84 -9.21 11.48
N ILE A 52 -1.19 -9.22 10.32
CA ILE A 52 -0.88 -10.46 9.59
C ILE A 52 0.03 -11.36 10.41
N TYR A 53 1.04 -10.77 11.04
CA TYR A 53 1.99 -11.51 11.87
C TYR A 53 1.29 -12.20 13.04
N LEU A 54 0.36 -11.52 13.67
CA LEU A 54 -0.37 -12.06 14.82
C LEU A 54 -1.39 -13.13 14.43
N THR A 55 -1.94 -13.06 13.22
CA THR A 55 -3.00 -13.96 12.76
C THR A 55 -2.50 -15.10 11.88
N SER A 56 -1.30 -15.00 11.34
CA SER A 56 -0.73 -15.99 10.43
C SER A 56 0.20 -16.95 11.15
N SER A 57 0.41 -18.13 10.58
CA SER A 57 1.43 -19.05 11.09
C SER A 57 2.82 -18.41 10.88
N PRO A 58 3.82 -18.77 11.71
CA PRO A 58 5.17 -18.24 11.56
C PRO A 58 5.74 -18.39 10.15
N LYS A 59 5.44 -19.50 9.49
CA LYS A 59 5.89 -19.75 8.13
C LYS A 59 5.34 -18.74 7.14
N ASN A 60 4.06 -18.43 7.25
CA ASN A 60 3.41 -17.47 6.36
C ASN A 60 3.93 -16.06 6.60
N ALA A 61 4.18 -15.71 7.86
CA ALA A 61 4.74 -14.41 8.21
C ALA A 61 6.13 -14.24 7.61
N GLU A 62 6.99 -15.25 7.69
CA GLU A 62 8.32 -15.21 7.11
C GLU A 62 8.28 -15.01 5.60
N ARG A 63 7.41 -15.73 4.91
CA ARG A 63 7.27 -15.60 3.47
C ARG A 63 6.82 -14.20 3.06
N LEU A 64 5.91 -13.63 3.83
CA LEU A 64 5.41 -12.29 3.57
C LEU A 64 6.53 -11.26 3.74
N PHE A 65 7.31 -11.35 4.81
CA PHE A 65 8.43 -10.46 5.03
C PHE A 65 9.49 -10.56 3.94
N GLU A 66 9.79 -11.76 3.48
CA GLU A 66 10.73 -11.94 2.38
C GLU A 66 10.25 -11.29 1.09
N SER A 67 8.96 -11.46 0.77
CA SER A 67 8.37 -10.83 -0.41
C SER A 67 8.45 -9.31 -0.34
N LEU A 68 8.20 -8.75 0.84
CA LEU A 68 8.25 -7.30 1.04
C LEU A 68 9.67 -6.76 0.95
N LYS A 69 10.65 -7.52 1.42
CA LYS A 69 12.06 -7.13 1.31
C LYS A 69 12.53 -7.03 -0.15
N GLN A 70 11.99 -7.88 -1.01
CA GLN A 70 12.35 -7.88 -2.42
C GLN A 70 11.81 -6.65 -3.16
N LEU A 71 10.86 -5.94 -2.57
CA LEU A 71 10.28 -4.74 -3.18
C LEU A 71 11.02 -3.46 -2.82
N GLU A 72 11.95 -3.53 -1.90
CA GLU A 72 12.76 -2.38 -1.49
C GLU A 72 13.90 -2.10 -2.44
#